data_2ae6f52fe5e8f47de4fe041689cd4123
#
_entry.id   2ae6f52fe5e8f47de4fe041689cd4123
#
_cell.length_a   1.000
_cell.length_b   1.000
_cell.length_c   1.000
_cell.angle_alpha   90.00
_cell.angle_beta   90.00
_cell.angle_gamma   90.00
#
_symmetry.space_group_name_H-M   'P 1'
#
loop_
_entity.id
_entity.type
_entity.pdbx_description
1 polymer ?
#
loop_
_entity_poly.entity_id
_entity_poly.type
_entity_poly.pdbx_seq_one_letter_code
_entity_poly.pdbx_strand_id
1 'polypeptide(L)'
;MAHFAQVINNKVVRVLTAEQEFIDSYDDGINEGEWIQTSYNTKGGKHYSSETGLEDDKPPLRKNYAGIGFTYDRENDAFIPPKPYPSFVLNETTFRYEPPIPYPEGMAGGFHRYIWDEEYYQAEGKWKDLWETSLSYYNPESEYYDPALE
;
A
#
# COMPACT_ATOMS: atom_id res chain seq x y z
N MET A 1 -24.01 5.50 4.99
CA MET A 1 -23.45 4.18 4.67
C MET A 1 -22.01 4.07 5.11
N ALA A 2 -21.62 2.91 5.56
CA ALA A 2 -20.24 2.63 5.97
C ALA A 2 -19.64 1.52 5.09
N HIS A 3 -18.33 1.37 5.15
CA HIS A 3 -17.63 0.28 4.46
C HIS A 3 -17.36 -0.86 5.43
N PHE A 4 -17.60 -2.07 4.99
CA PHE A 4 -17.38 -3.28 5.78
C PHE A 4 -16.55 -4.30 5.01
N ALA A 5 -15.57 -4.86 5.68
CA ALA A 5 -14.75 -5.95 5.16
C ALA A 5 -15.27 -7.28 5.71
N GLN A 6 -15.52 -8.23 4.85
CA GLN A 6 -15.75 -9.61 5.25
C GLN A 6 -14.42 -10.32 5.42
N VAL A 7 -14.18 -10.84 6.62
CA VAL A 7 -12.92 -11.48 6.99
C VAL A 7 -13.16 -12.94 7.29
N ILE A 8 -12.45 -13.81 6.57
CA ILE A 8 -12.46 -15.26 6.75
C ILE A 8 -11.02 -15.72 6.96
N ASN A 9 -10.76 -16.43 8.05
CA ASN A 9 -9.40 -16.89 8.41
C ASN A 9 -8.37 -15.74 8.37
N ASN A 10 -8.74 -14.59 8.94
CA ASN A 10 -7.95 -13.36 8.98
C ASN A 10 -7.61 -12.74 7.60
N LYS A 11 -8.30 -13.17 6.54
CA LYS A 11 -8.15 -12.58 5.20
C LYS A 11 -9.43 -11.86 4.78
N VAL A 12 -9.26 -10.69 4.18
CA VAL A 12 -10.36 -9.94 3.59
C VAL A 12 -10.73 -10.58 2.26
N VAL A 13 -11.97 -11.06 2.17
CA VAL A 13 -12.49 -11.69 0.96
C VAL A 13 -13.43 -10.79 0.17
N ARG A 14 -14.00 -9.80 0.83
CA ARG A 14 -14.94 -8.86 0.20
C ARG A 14 -15.01 -7.56 0.99
N VAL A 15 -15.25 -6.45 0.30
CA VAL A 15 -15.53 -5.15 0.93
C VAL A 15 -16.82 -4.61 0.33
N LEU A 16 -17.76 -4.19 1.19
CA LEU A 16 -19.06 -3.64 0.79
C LEU A 16 -19.29 -2.29 1.43
N THR A 17 -20.06 -1.46 0.76
CA THR A 17 -20.67 -0.28 1.34
C THR A 17 -22.12 -0.63 1.71
N ALA A 18 -22.49 -0.50 2.99
CA ALA A 18 -23.79 -0.90 3.47
C ALA A 18 -24.17 -0.15 4.76
N GLU A 19 -25.43 -0.25 5.13
CA GLU A 19 -25.87 0.15 6.46
C GLU A 19 -25.60 -0.98 7.47
N GLN A 20 -25.38 -0.61 8.73
CA GLN A 20 -25.10 -1.57 9.80
C GLN A 20 -26.19 -2.64 9.91
N GLU A 21 -27.45 -2.23 9.80
CA GLU A 21 -28.59 -3.15 9.89
C GLU A 21 -28.58 -4.21 8.80
N PHE A 22 -28.12 -3.84 7.60
CA PHE A 22 -27.95 -4.81 6.51
C PHE A 22 -26.89 -5.85 6.86
N ILE A 23 -25.76 -5.40 7.40
CA ILE A 23 -24.64 -6.28 7.80
C ILE A 23 -25.08 -7.20 8.94
N ASP A 24 -25.82 -6.68 9.92
CA ASP A 24 -26.29 -7.45 11.07
C ASP A 24 -27.26 -8.57 10.67
N SER A 25 -28.01 -8.37 9.58
CA SER A 25 -29.00 -9.33 9.08
C SER A 25 -28.49 -10.16 7.89
N TYR A 26 -27.29 -9.89 7.41
CA TYR A 26 -26.77 -10.51 6.19
C TYR A 26 -26.47 -11.98 6.40
N ASP A 27 -27.14 -12.82 5.63
CA ASP A 27 -26.89 -14.25 5.58
C ASP A 27 -26.89 -14.68 4.10
N ASP A 28 -25.71 -15.06 3.60
CA ASP A 28 -25.54 -15.55 2.23
C ASP A 28 -25.60 -17.08 2.14
N GLY A 29 -25.96 -17.76 3.26
CA GLY A 29 -26.01 -19.21 3.32
C GLY A 29 -24.64 -19.91 3.32
N ILE A 30 -23.60 -19.14 3.17
CA ILE A 30 -22.21 -19.61 3.18
C ILE A 30 -21.49 -19.10 4.44
N ASN A 31 -22.07 -18.17 5.08
CA ASN A 31 -21.72 -17.33 6.22
C ASN A 31 -20.55 -17.82 7.08
N GLU A 32 -19.39 -17.82 6.52
CA GLU A 32 -18.15 -18.02 7.23
C GLU A 32 -17.44 -16.67 7.39
N GLY A 33 -17.02 -16.38 8.61
CA GLY A 33 -16.28 -15.18 8.90
C GLY A 33 -17.11 -14.08 9.56
N GLU A 34 -16.53 -12.92 9.61
CA GLU A 34 -17.10 -11.75 10.29
C GLU A 34 -17.02 -10.50 9.42
N TRP A 35 -17.88 -9.53 9.73
CA TRP A 35 -17.86 -8.24 9.08
C TRP A 35 -17.21 -7.22 10.01
N ILE A 36 -16.15 -6.57 9.51
CA ILE A 36 -15.37 -5.58 10.26
C ILE A 36 -15.44 -4.26 9.52
N GLN A 37 -15.88 -3.22 10.21
CA GLN A 37 -15.97 -1.90 9.61
C GLN A 37 -14.59 -1.36 9.25
N THR A 38 -14.50 -0.75 8.08
CA THR A 38 -13.32 -0.07 7.56
C THR A 38 -13.70 1.29 7.01
N SER A 39 -12.73 2.13 6.70
CA SER A 39 -12.98 3.45 6.15
C SER A 39 -11.97 3.80 5.05
N TYR A 40 -12.47 4.20 3.88
CA TYR A 40 -11.62 4.64 2.78
C TYR A 40 -10.84 5.92 3.09
N ASN A 41 -11.18 6.63 4.17
CA ASN A 41 -10.47 7.82 4.63
C ASN A 41 -9.25 7.49 5.51
N THR A 42 -9.02 6.22 5.81
CA THR A 42 -7.92 5.79 6.68
C THR A 42 -6.78 5.20 5.88
N LYS A 43 -5.56 5.71 6.11
CA LYS A 43 -4.34 5.18 5.52
C LYS A 43 -3.17 5.40 6.47
N GLY A 44 -2.41 4.33 6.74
CA GLY A 44 -1.22 4.41 7.59
C GLY A 44 -1.48 4.90 9.00
N GLY A 45 -2.68 4.64 9.54
CA GLY A 45 -3.06 5.08 10.89
C GLY A 45 -3.48 6.55 10.98
N LYS A 46 -3.77 7.18 9.86
CA LYS A 46 -4.20 8.59 9.78
C LYS A 46 -5.50 8.72 9.01
N HIS A 47 -6.27 9.74 9.35
CA HIS A 47 -7.50 10.09 8.63
C HIS A 47 -7.23 11.19 7.61
N TYR A 48 -7.78 11.02 6.41
CA TYR A 48 -7.67 11.99 5.31
C TYR A 48 -9.05 12.47 4.90
N SER A 49 -9.17 13.78 4.69
CA SER A 49 -10.42 14.39 4.23
C SER A 49 -10.77 13.92 2.82
N SER A 50 -12.01 13.49 2.62
CA SER A 50 -12.51 13.15 1.28
C SER A 50 -12.67 14.36 0.36
N GLU A 51 -12.72 15.56 0.92
CA GLU A 51 -12.85 16.81 0.14
C GLU A 51 -11.51 17.32 -0.37
N THR A 52 -10.47 17.26 0.48
CA THR A 52 -9.16 17.84 0.17
C THR A 52 -8.08 16.82 -0.15
N GLY A 53 -8.28 15.56 0.26
CA GLY A 53 -7.26 14.50 0.16
C GLY A 53 -6.10 14.67 1.14
N LEU A 54 -6.17 15.66 2.03
CA LEU A 54 -5.13 15.94 3.02
C LEU A 54 -5.48 15.34 4.37
N GLU A 55 -4.44 15.05 5.16
CA GLU A 55 -4.61 14.63 6.55
C GLU A 55 -5.39 15.69 7.34
N ASP A 56 -6.33 15.24 8.14
CA ASP A 56 -7.11 16.09 9.04
C ASP A 56 -7.01 15.57 10.50
N ASP A 57 -7.68 16.27 11.43
CA ASP A 57 -7.59 15.94 12.86
C ASP A 57 -8.63 14.88 13.30
N LYS A 58 -9.36 14.28 12.36
CA LYS A 58 -10.35 13.27 12.70
C LYS A 58 -9.65 11.96 13.08
N PRO A 59 -10.24 11.19 14.02
CA PRO A 59 -9.66 9.90 14.38
C PRO A 59 -9.77 8.91 13.22
N PRO A 60 -8.67 8.20 12.90
CA PRO A 60 -8.71 7.14 11.90
C PRO A 60 -9.47 5.93 12.43
N LEU A 61 -10.15 5.23 11.53
CA LEU A 61 -10.73 3.93 11.85
C LEU A 61 -9.72 2.85 11.47
N ARG A 62 -9.14 2.18 12.49
CA ARG A 62 -8.09 1.17 12.32
C ARG A 62 -6.85 1.78 11.65
N LYS A 63 -6.05 0.99 10.91
CA LYS A 63 -4.80 1.51 10.35
C LYS A 63 -4.86 1.80 8.85
N ASN A 64 -5.59 0.97 8.11
CA ASN A 64 -5.71 1.12 6.66
C ASN A 64 -7.13 0.79 6.20
N TYR A 65 -7.52 1.37 5.07
CA TYR A 65 -8.70 0.91 4.37
C TYR A 65 -8.49 -0.52 3.89
N ALA A 66 -9.46 -1.39 4.16
CA ALA A 66 -9.38 -2.79 3.77
C ALA A 66 -9.50 -2.97 2.26
N GLY A 67 -8.72 -3.90 1.73
CA GLY A 67 -8.84 -4.37 0.36
C GLY A 67 -8.89 -5.89 0.32
N ILE A 68 -9.43 -6.45 -0.76
CA ILE A 68 -9.44 -7.90 -0.96
C ILE A 68 -8.02 -8.43 -0.95
N GLY A 69 -7.78 -9.50 -0.21
CA GLY A 69 -6.46 -10.09 -0.02
C GLY A 69 -5.65 -9.52 1.14
N PHE A 70 -6.12 -8.44 1.77
CA PHE A 70 -5.49 -7.92 2.98
C PHE A 70 -5.62 -8.91 4.12
N THR A 71 -4.68 -8.86 5.06
CA THR A 71 -4.75 -9.60 6.32
C THR A 71 -5.34 -8.71 7.40
N TYR A 72 -6.27 -9.22 8.19
CA TYR A 72 -6.72 -8.54 9.40
C TYR A 72 -5.91 -9.02 10.59
N ASP A 73 -5.18 -8.10 11.20
CA ASP A 73 -4.43 -8.32 12.45
C ASP A 73 -5.31 -7.94 13.63
N ARG A 74 -5.83 -8.95 14.35
CA ARG A 74 -6.74 -8.74 15.48
C ARG A 74 -6.07 -8.11 16.67
N GLU A 75 -4.82 -8.45 16.91
CA GLU A 75 -4.08 -7.94 18.06
C GLU A 75 -3.87 -6.43 17.96
N ASN A 76 -3.56 -5.95 16.77
CA ASN A 76 -3.31 -4.53 16.51
C ASN A 76 -4.51 -3.80 15.90
N ASP A 77 -5.60 -4.51 15.65
CA ASP A 77 -6.81 -3.98 15.01
C ASP A 77 -6.48 -3.23 13.70
N ALA A 78 -5.77 -3.91 12.82
CA ALA A 78 -5.24 -3.31 11.61
C ALA A 78 -5.48 -4.20 10.37
N PHE A 79 -5.80 -3.55 9.25
CA PHE A 79 -5.77 -4.19 7.95
C PHE A 79 -4.39 -4.00 7.33
N ILE A 80 -3.75 -5.09 6.94
CA ILE A 80 -2.39 -5.10 6.40
C ILE A 80 -2.43 -5.52 4.93
N PRO A 81 -1.93 -4.66 4.00
CA PRO A 81 -1.85 -5.02 2.58
C PRO A 81 -0.97 -6.25 2.36
N PRO A 82 -1.13 -6.97 1.25
CA PRO A 82 -0.20 -8.04 0.89
C PRO A 82 1.23 -7.51 0.79
N LYS A 83 2.19 -8.33 1.19
CA LYS A 83 3.62 -8.00 1.10
C LYS A 83 4.03 -7.94 -0.38
N PRO A 84 4.47 -6.79 -0.90
CA PRO A 84 4.75 -6.64 -2.33
C PRO A 84 6.02 -7.33 -2.79
N TYR A 85 7.05 -7.40 -1.92
CA TYR A 85 8.34 -8.02 -2.22
C TYR A 85 8.89 -8.72 -0.98
N PRO A 86 9.66 -9.81 -1.15
CA PRO A 86 10.21 -10.56 0.00
C PRO A 86 11.05 -9.74 0.98
N SER A 87 11.77 -8.73 0.49
CA SER A 87 12.64 -7.89 1.34
C SER A 87 11.91 -6.78 2.09
N PHE A 88 10.66 -6.45 1.68
CA PHE A 88 9.92 -5.36 2.33
C PHE A 88 9.63 -5.67 3.79
N VAL A 89 9.62 -4.64 4.60
CA VAL A 89 9.45 -4.72 6.07
C VAL A 89 8.16 -4.02 6.47
N LEU A 90 7.41 -4.64 7.39
CA LEU A 90 6.20 -4.02 7.91
C LEU A 90 6.55 -2.88 8.86
N ASN A 91 6.02 -1.70 8.58
CA ASN A 91 6.05 -0.59 9.52
C ASN A 91 4.96 -0.80 10.58
N GLU A 92 5.34 -1.03 11.82
CA GLU A 92 4.41 -1.34 12.92
C GLU A 92 3.59 -0.15 13.41
N THR A 93 3.85 1.05 12.91
CA THR A 93 3.04 2.24 13.18
C THR A 93 1.94 2.43 12.14
N THR A 94 2.28 2.28 10.86
CA THR A 94 1.35 2.48 9.73
C THR A 94 0.67 1.20 9.27
N PHE A 95 1.23 0.05 9.62
CA PHE A 95 0.83 -1.29 9.14
C PHE A 95 0.83 -1.39 7.62
N ARG A 96 1.83 -0.76 7.01
CA ARG A 96 2.13 -0.85 5.59
C ARG A 96 3.54 -1.38 5.41
N TYR A 97 3.74 -2.14 4.35
CA TYR A 97 5.07 -2.63 4.00
C TYR A 97 5.88 -1.52 3.32
N GLU A 98 7.14 -1.44 3.67
CA GLU A 98 8.09 -0.46 3.15
C GLU A 98 9.36 -1.16 2.67
N PRO A 99 10.06 -0.57 1.69
CA PRO A 99 11.40 -1.05 1.33
C PRO A 99 12.32 -1.07 2.56
N PRO A 100 13.26 -2.02 2.64
CA PRO A 100 14.17 -2.11 3.79
C PRO A 100 15.15 -0.95 3.89
N ILE A 101 15.31 -0.18 2.81
CA ILE A 101 16.14 1.01 2.75
C ILE A 101 15.33 2.18 2.18
N PRO A 102 15.57 3.42 2.62
CA PRO A 102 14.80 4.57 2.14
C PRO A 102 15.05 4.85 0.67
N TYR A 103 14.06 5.48 0.02
CA TYR A 103 14.23 5.99 -1.34
C TYR A 103 15.39 6.98 -1.37
N PRO A 104 16.34 6.85 -2.30
CA PRO A 104 17.47 7.78 -2.37
C PRO A 104 17.02 9.21 -2.59
N GLU A 105 17.63 10.15 -1.89
CA GLU A 105 17.40 11.56 -2.14
C GLU A 105 17.92 11.94 -3.52
N GLY A 106 17.13 12.71 -4.26
CA GLY A 106 17.47 13.12 -5.62
C GLY A 106 18.79 13.87 -5.67
N MET A 107 19.66 13.48 -6.58
CA MET A 107 20.88 14.25 -6.84
C MET A 107 20.55 15.57 -7.50
N ALA A 108 21.36 16.58 -7.22
CA ALA A 108 21.27 17.87 -7.89
C ALA A 108 21.42 17.66 -9.41
N GLY A 109 20.38 18.02 -10.18
CA GLY A 109 20.36 17.82 -11.63
C GLY A 109 19.15 17.05 -12.16
N GLY A 110 18.40 16.36 -11.30
CA GLY A 110 17.05 15.87 -11.57
C GLY A 110 16.89 14.68 -12.53
N PHE A 111 17.97 14.09 -13.02
CA PHE A 111 17.89 13.00 -14.01
C PHE A 111 17.88 11.59 -13.41
N HIS A 112 18.16 11.45 -12.12
CA HIS A 112 18.15 10.16 -11.45
C HIS A 112 16.75 9.77 -11.03
N ARG A 113 16.33 8.61 -11.45
CA ARG A 113 15.05 8.01 -11.05
C ARG A 113 15.32 6.58 -10.59
N TYR A 114 14.84 6.28 -9.40
CA TYR A 114 15.05 4.98 -8.79
C TYR A 114 13.77 4.17 -8.81
N ILE A 115 13.91 2.88 -9.08
CA ILE A 115 12.84 1.90 -8.97
C ILE A 115 13.26 0.80 -8.01
N TRP A 116 12.24 0.17 -7.38
CA TRP A 116 12.51 -1.04 -6.63
C TRP A 116 12.52 -2.22 -7.59
N ASP A 117 13.66 -2.92 -7.61
CA ASP A 117 13.86 -4.17 -8.33
C ASP A 117 14.43 -5.16 -7.32
N GLU A 118 13.63 -6.16 -6.96
CA GLU A 118 13.99 -7.10 -5.90
C GLU A 118 15.25 -7.88 -6.20
N GLU A 119 15.42 -8.36 -7.44
CA GLU A 119 16.63 -9.08 -7.84
C GLU A 119 17.87 -8.19 -7.77
N TYR A 120 17.74 -6.95 -8.22
CA TYR A 120 18.81 -5.96 -8.14
C TYR A 120 19.17 -5.65 -6.69
N TYR A 121 18.17 -5.48 -5.83
CA TYR A 121 18.40 -5.26 -4.40
C TYR A 121 19.12 -6.44 -3.75
N GLN A 122 18.72 -7.67 -4.05
CA GLN A 122 19.38 -8.87 -3.50
C GLN A 122 20.84 -8.97 -3.94
N ALA A 123 21.16 -8.52 -5.16
CA ALA A 123 22.51 -8.53 -5.69
C ALA A 123 23.37 -7.35 -5.23
N GLU A 124 22.80 -6.14 -5.20
CA GLU A 124 23.54 -4.90 -5.03
C GLU A 124 23.26 -4.17 -3.69
N GLY A 125 22.21 -4.52 -2.98
CA GLY A 125 21.85 -3.91 -1.69
C GLY A 125 21.33 -2.47 -1.79
N LYS A 126 20.82 -2.05 -2.95
CA LYS A 126 20.37 -0.69 -3.18
C LYS A 126 19.20 -0.62 -4.18
N TRP A 127 18.58 0.56 -4.26
CA TRP A 127 17.60 0.87 -5.30
C TRP A 127 18.30 0.85 -6.68
N LYS A 128 17.52 0.45 -7.69
CA LYS A 128 18.02 0.47 -9.07
C LYS A 128 17.89 1.87 -9.64
N ASP A 129 19.02 2.47 -10.00
CA ASP A 129 19.07 3.77 -10.66
C ASP A 129 18.87 3.61 -12.16
N LEU A 130 17.80 4.18 -12.69
CA LEU A 130 17.51 4.10 -14.12
C LEU A 130 18.53 4.86 -14.98
N TRP A 131 19.22 5.85 -14.40
CA TRP A 131 20.32 6.52 -15.10
C TRP A 131 21.55 5.61 -15.26
N GLU A 132 21.93 4.91 -14.19
CA GLU A 132 23.10 4.02 -14.19
C GLU A 132 22.85 2.69 -14.92
N THR A 133 21.58 2.35 -15.15
CA THR A 133 21.21 1.11 -15.83
C THR A 133 20.82 1.40 -17.28
N SER A 134 20.72 0.34 -18.10
CA SER A 134 20.32 0.44 -19.50
C SER A 134 18.84 0.80 -19.71
N LEU A 135 18.13 1.24 -18.66
CA LEU A 135 16.69 1.56 -18.73
C LEU A 135 16.40 3.06 -18.80
N SER A 136 17.40 3.93 -18.73
CA SER A 136 17.20 5.37 -18.73
C SER A 136 17.13 5.97 -20.12
N TYR A 137 16.11 6.79 -20.38
CA TYR A 137 16.02 7.62 -21.59
C TYR A 137 17.05 8.75 -21.65
N TYR A 138 17.67 9.06 -20.50
CA TYR A 138 18.68 10.14 -20.37
C TYR A 138 20.11 9.63 -20.39
N ASN A 139 20.34 8.34 -20.30
CA ASN A 139 21.67 7.75 -20.32
C ASN A 139 22.10 7.42 -21.75
N PRO A 140 23.11 8.07 -22.31
CA PRO A 140 23.57 7.82 -23.69
C PRO A 140 23.97 6.36 -23.99
N GLU A 141 24.28 5.57 -22.95
CA GLU A 141 24.61 4.15 -23.10
C GLU A 141 23.38 3.25 -23.00
N SER A 142 22.22 3.81 -22.70
CA SER A 142 20.95 3.07 -22.58
C SER A 142 20.37 2.74 -23.97
N GLU A 143 19.79 1.54 -24.12
CA GLU A 143 19.02 1.17 -25.31
C GLU A 143 17.76 2.01 -25.51
N TYR A 144 17.30 2.72 -24.45
CA TYR A 144 16.14 3.59 -24.47
C TYR A 144 16.51 5.08 -24.59
N TYR A 145 17.77 5.38 -24.85
CA TYR A 145 18.25 6.76 -24.89
C TYR A 145 17.52 7.59 -25.96
N ASP A 146 17.06 8.77 -25.54
CA ASP A 146 16.44 9.74 -26.43
C ASP A 146 17.15 11.11 -26.27
N PRO A 147 17.96 11.50 -27.27
CA PRO A 147 18.71 12.76 -27.20
C PRO A 147 17.80 14.01 -27.21
N ALA A 148 16.52 13.87 -27.57
CA ALA A 148 15.59 15.00 -27.55
C ALA A 148 15.14 15.38 -26.13
N LEU A 149 15.42 14.53 -25.14
CA LEU A 149 15.07 14.78 -23.75
C LEU A 149 16.21 15.42 -22.93
N GLU A 150 17.37 15.63 -23.51
CA GLU A 150 18.51 16.30 -22.85
C GLU A 150 18.29 17.77 -22.58
#